data_bfd519aea70402dd71737f0d396ed98d
#
_entry.id   bfd519aea70402dd71737f0d396ed98d
#
_cell.length_a   1.000
_cell.length_b   1.000
_cell.length_c   1.000
_cell.angle_alpha   90.00
_cell.angle_beta   90.00
_cell.angle_gamma   90.00
#
_symmetry.space_group_name_H-M   'P 1'
#
loop_
_entity.id
_entity.type
_entity.pdbx_description
1 polymer ?
#
loop_
_entity_poly.entity_id
_entity_poly.type
_entity_poly.pdbx_seq_one_letter_code
_entity_poly.pdbx_strand_id
1 'polypeptide(L)'
;RRPGYESDRYELMVMPAASGTPRSLTADLDQSVARLYWGPKGRDLYFDAEDRGDINLYRVSPKGGEITAVLDGAKTGRGYHVMSQLAQGGKFFIYMFRSIDRYYEIYRADVSGRNPKPLTRVNEELYAAHHFPGAEDVWFEGAEGARVHGFVVKPKDYDPAKKYPLMVRIHGGPQQMFGYAFRHEFALFSGEGYFVFFCNPRGSTGYGQEFTDGVRADWGGKPVDDLKAGVRHVLSEYPAIDPARVGAWGGSYGGYVVNWIQGHNDDGLFAALVAHAGGADRWAAYGNTEELWFPEWEMLGPPWVSPDVADRWSPIRYAGSFKTPQLITHG
;
A
#
# COMPACT_ATOMS: atom_id res chain seq x y z
N ARG A 1 12.03 -15.18 9.80
CA ARG A 1 11.54 -14.99 8.44
C ARG A 1 11.48 -16.31 7.70
N ARG A 2 10.36 -16.61 7.03
CA ARG A 2 10.19 -17.81 6.19
C ARG A 2 11.10 -17.70 4.96
N PRO A 3 11.86 -18.75 4.60
CA PRO A 3 12.72 -18.75 3.41
C PRO A 3 11.91 -18.50 2.14
N GLY A 4 12.44 -17.66 1.23
CA GLY A 4 11.80 -17.35 -0.05
C GLY A 4 10.64 -16.35 0.01
N TYR A 5 10.23 -15.91 1.19
CA TYR A 5 9.13 -14.95 1.33
C TYR A 5 9.64 -13.57 1.74
N GLU A 6 9.64 -12.61 0.81
CA GLU A 6 10.17 -11.27 1.08
C GLU A 6 9.30 -10.46 2.04
N SER A 7 8.00 -10.61 2.00
CA SER A 7 7.05 -9.87 2.84
C SER A 7 6.71 -10.54 4.15
N ASP A 8 7.49 -11.56 4.53
CA ASP A 8 7.39 -12.16 5.85
C ASP A 8 7.79 -11.15 6.93
N ARG A 9 7.02 -11.08 7.99
CA ARG A 9 7.14 -10.07 9.04
C ARG A 9 8.54 -10.01 9.65
N TYR A 10 9.11 -8.82 9.68
CA TYR A 10 10.34 -8.54 10.41
C TYR A 10 10.04 -8.21 11.87
N GLU A 11 10.70 -8.92 12.77
CA GLU A 11 10.68 -8.65 14.20
C GLU A 11 11.97 -7.96 14.65
N LEU A 12 11.85 -7.06 15.62
CA LEU A 12 12.99 -6.45 16.30
C LEU A 12 13.56 -7.43 17.32
N MET A 13 14.78 -7.88 17.06
CA MET A 13 15.50 -8.82 17.94
C MET A 13 16.60 -8.10 18.73
N VAL A 14 16.82 -8.54 19.94
CA VAL A 14 17.96 -8.11 20.76
C VAL A 14 18.70 -9.31 21.31
N MET A 15 20.04 -9.23 21.35
CA MET A 15 20.90 -10.23 22.00
C MET A 15 22.07 -9.55 22.69
N PRO A 16 22.66 -10.15 23.75
CA PRO A 16 23.90 -9.68 24.35
C PRO A 16 25.05 -9.69 23.33
N ALA A 17 25.91 -8.65 23.36
CA ALA A 17 27.01 -8.53 22.38
C ALA A 17 28.06 -9.63 22.50
N ALA A 18 28.31 -10.15 23.70
CA ALA A 18 29.36 -11.17 23.95
C ALA A 18 28.94 -12.58 23.53
N SER A 19 27.70 -12.95 23.86
CA SER A 19 27.10 -14.26 23.51
C SER A 19 25.65 -14.27 24.02
N GLY A 20 24.77 -15.03 23.39
CA GLY A 20 23.43 -15.23 23.89
C GLY A 20 22.45 -15.61 22.81
N THR A 21 21.23 -15.98 23.24
CA THR A 21 20.12 -16.27 22.36
C THR A 21 19.37 -14.95 22.05
N PRO A 22 19.14 -14.64 20.76
CA PRO A 22 18.28 -13.52 20.39
C PRO A 22 16.87 -13.68 20.97
N ARG A 23 16.28 -12.61 21.44
CA ARG A 23 14.87 -12.56 21.85
C ARG A 23 14.13 -11.46 21.10
N SER A 24 12.90 -11.70 20.77
CA SER A 24 12.03 -10.71 20.13
C SER A 24 11.59 -9.62 21.13
N LEU A 25 11.55 -8.38 20.65
CA LEU A 25 10.96 -7.26 21.34
C LEU A 25 9.57 -6.87 20.78
N THR A 26 9.22 -7.43 19.63
CA THR A 26 8.01 -7.06 18.88
C THR A 26 7.20 -8.29 18.44
N ALA A 27 7.30 -9.42 19.17
CA ALA A 27 6.57 -10.64 18.83
C ALA A 27 5.03 -10.40 18.75
N ASP A 28 4.51 -9.57 19.67
CA ASP A 28 3.09 -9.24 19.76
C ASP A 28 2.66 -8.09 18.83
N LEU A 29 3.58 -7.51 18.07
CA LEU A 29 3.28 -6.48 17.06
C LEU A 29 3.06 -7.15 15.71
N ASP A 30 1.83 -7.19 15.24
CA ASP A 30 1.50 -7.80 13.95
C ASP A 30 1.75 -6.85 12.76
N GLN A 31 2.93 -6.19 12.78
CA GLN A 31 3.43 -5.30 11.74
C GLN A 31 4.93 -5.53 11.54
N SER A 32 5.38 -5.31 10.32
CA SER A 32 6.79 -5.46 9.96
C SER A 32 7.61 -4.26 10.46
N VAL A 33 8.67 -4.55 11.22
CA VAL A 33 9.61 -3.52 11.67
C VAL A 33 10.50 -3.08 10.53
N ALA A 34 10.54 -1.78 10.27
CA ALA A 34 11.50 -1.16 9.37
C ALA A 34 12.39 -0.19 10.16
N ARG A 35 13.49 0.21 9.58
CA ARG A 35 14.46 1.19 10.10
C ARG A 35 14.58 1.23 11.62
N LEU A 36 15.74 0.92 12.12
CA LEU A 36 16.00 0.73 13.54
C LEU A 36 17.03 1.75 14.04
N TYR A 37 16.77 2.38 15.18
CA TYR A 37 17.68 3.36 15.81
C TYR A 37 17.77 3.16 17.31
N TRP A 38 18.99 3.20 17.84
CA TRP A 38 19.21 3.28 19.29
C TRP A 38 18.89 4.67 19.81
N GLY A 39 18.08 4.72 20.85
CA GLY A 39 17.80 5.93 21.60
C GLY A 39 18.95 6.39 22.50
N PRO A 40 18.79 7.57 23.14
CA PRO A 40 19.82 8.13 24.00
C PRO A 40 20.25 7.18 25.12
N LYS A 41 21.57 6.97 25.25
CA LYS A 41 22.17 6.11 26.26
C LYS A 41 21.69 4.64 26.23
N GLY A 42 21.19 4.17 25.05
CA GLY A 42 20.71 2.81 24.89
C GLY A 42 19.47 2.46 25.72
N ARG A 43 18.65 3.44 26.11
CA ARG A 43 17.46 3.22 26.94
C ARG A 43 16.28 2.67 26.14
N ASP A 44 16.16 3.09 24.89
CA ASP A 44 15.07 2.76 24.00
C ASP A 44 15.61 2.40 22.62
N LEU A 45 14.82 1.64 21.87
CA LEU A 45 14.94 1.41 20.45
C LEU A 45 13.78 2.07 19.76
N TYR A 46 14.03 2.78 18.66
CA TYR A 46 13.02 3.40 17.82
C TYR A 46 12.96 2.64 16.48
N PHE A 47 11.79 2.47 15.94
CA PHE A 47 11.59 1.83 14.64
C PHE A 47 10.31 2.33 13.96
N ASP A 48 10.29 2.27 12.63
CA ASP A 48 9.10 2.56 11.85
C ASP A 48 8.33 1.25 11.59
N ALA A 49 7.01 1.35 11.47
CA ALA A 49 6.16 0.28 10.95
C ALA A 49 4.95 0.84 10.20
N GLU A 50 4.49 0.12 9.19
CA GLU A 50 3.24 0.40 8.48
C GLU A 50 2.05 0.00 9.34
N ASP A 51 1.05 0.88 9.41
CA ASP A 51 -0.19 0.63 10.17
C ASP A 51 -1.37 1.34 9.52
N ARG A 52 -2.20 0.60 8.81
CA ARG A 52 -3.49 1.05 8.26
C ARG A 52 -3.43 2.39 7.52
N GLY A 53 -2.54 2.46 6.56
CA GLY A 53 -2.36 3.62 5.70
C GLY A 53 -1.37 4.67 6.22
N ASP A 54 -0.87 4.53 7.45
CA ASP A 54 0.21 5.35 8.00
C ASP A 54 1.54 4.60 8.04
N ILE A 55 2.65 5.32 8.11
CA ILE A 55 3.91 4.81 8.66
C ILE A 55 4.14 5.55 9.97
N ASN A 56 4.13 4.80 11.05
CA ASN A 56 4.26 5.33 12.40
C ASN A 56 5.66 5.07 12.97
N LEU A 57 6.12 5.96 13.85
CA LEU A 57 7.35 5.78 14.62
C LEU A 57 7.00 5.22 16.00
N TYR A 58 7.58 4.10 16.34
CA TYR A 58 7.43 3.40 17.60
C TYR A 58 8.73 3.42 18.41
N ARG A 59 8.60 3.16 19.71
CA ARG A 59 9.72 2.86 20.60
C ARG A 59 9.41 1.66 21.49
N VAL A 60 10.47 0.95 21.87
CA VAL A 60 10.43 -0.15 22.85
C VAL A 60 11.72 -0.15 23.68
N SER A 61 11.63 -0.58 24.94
CA SER A 61 12.82 -0.79 25.74
C SER A 61 13.62 -2.00 25.25
N PRO A 62 14.97 -1.97 25.24
CA PRO A 62 15.78 -3.17 24.95
C PRO A 62 15.58 -4.29 25.98
N LYS A 63 14.93 -4.01 27.11
CA LYS A 63 14.52 -5.01 28.10
C LYS A 63 13.18 -5.66 27.75
N GLY A 64 12.48 -5.18 26.72
CA GLY A 64 11.12 -5.56 26.38
C GLY A 64 10.09 -4.71 27.12
N GLY A 65 8.80 -5.09 27.01
CA GLY A 65 7.67 -4.40 27.57
C GLY A 65 6.83 -3.68 26.52
N GLU A 66 6.10 -2.67 26.90
CA GLU A 66 5.14 -1.95 26.06
C GLU A 66 5.81 -1.29 24.85
N ILE A 67 5.23 -1.49 23.68
CA ILE A 67 5.56 -0.77 22.45
C ILE A 67 4.70 0.49 22.41
N THR A 68 5.34 1.64 22.37
CA THR A 68 4.65 2.94 22.41
C THR A 68 4.78 3.66 21.08
N ALA A 69 3.67 4.09 20.46
CA ALA A 69 3.71 4.99 19.33
C ALA A 69 4.24 6.36 19.73
N VAL A 70 5.29 6.82 19.09
CA VAL A 70 5.95 8.12 19.33
C VAL A 70 5.37 9.19 18.40
N LEU A 71 5.35 8.89 17.10
CA LEU A 71 4.64 9.66 16.09
C LEU A 71 3.63 8.74 15.42
N ASP A 72 2.39 9.18 15.36
CA ASP A 72 1.30 8.47 14.71
C ASP A 72 0.30 9.46 14.11
N GLY A 73 -0.59 8.95 13.25
CA GLY A 73 -1.60 9.76 12.58
C GLY A 73 -2.54 10.50 13.54
N ALA A 74 -2.80 9.96 14.72
CA ALA A 74 -3.67 10.59 15.72
C ALA A 74 -3.01 11.80 16.41
N LYS A 75 -1.68 11.74 16.61
CA LYS A 75 -0.93 12.78 17.34
C LYS A 75 -0.37 13.87 16.45
N THR A 76 0.05 13.51 15.24
CA THR A 76 0.85 14.39 14.37
C THR A 76 0.28 14.58 12.97
N GLY A 77 -0.90 14.02 12.69
CA GLY A 77 -1.56 14.01 11.40
C GLY A 77 -1.28 12.70 10.63
N ARG A 78 -2.29 12.27 9.87
CA ARG A 78 -2.22 11.06 9.05
C ARG A 78 -1.14 11.20 7.99
N GLY A 79 -0.27 10.20 7.89
CA GLY A 79 0.83 10.24 6.93
C GLY A 79 1.97 9.28 7.26
N TYR A 80 3.07 9.48 6.57
CA TYR A 80 4.28 8.68 6.72
C TYR A 80 5.31 9.44 7.55
N HIS A 81 5.56 8.95 8.76
CA HIS A 81 6.55 9.48 9.70
C HIS A 81 7.81 8.61 9.65
N VAL A 82 8.69 8.93 8.72
CA VAL A 82 9.88 8.14 8.45
C VAL A 82 11.07 8.74 9.17
N MET A 83 11.53 8.10 10.25
CA MET A 83 12.69 8.57 11.00
C MET A 83 13.95 8.51 10.12
N SER A 84 14.73 9.58 10.11
CA SER A 84 15.98 9.68 9.37
C SER A 84 17.20 9.63 10.28
N GLN A 85 17.12 10.30 11.43
CA GLN A 85 18.28 10.41 12.33
C GLN A 85 17.87 10.82 13.74
N LEU A 86 18.55 10.26 14.74
CA LEU A 86 18.58 10.81 16.08
C LEU A 86 19.66 11.89 16.18
N ALA A 87 19.29 13.11 16.61
CA ALA A 87 20.24 14.20 16.71
C ALA A 87 21.30 13.94 17.78
N GLN A 88 22.48 14.51 17.60
CA GLN A 88 23.56 14.46 18.56
C GLN A 88 23.09 14.95 19.95
N GLY A 89 23.39 14.19 20.99
CA GLY A 89 22.89 14.46 22.36
C GLY A 89 21.49 13.90 22.64
N GLY A 90 20.82 13.31 21.66
CA GLY A 90 19.60 12.53 21.85
C GLY A 90 18.40 13.30 22.38
N LYS A 91 18.31 14.62 22.11
CA LYS A 91 17.19 15.47 22.59
C LYS A 91 16.01 15.48 21.63
N PHE A 92 16.25 15.31 20.36
CA PHE A 92 15.25 15.31 19.30
C PHE A 92 15.68 14.37 18.17
N PHE A 93 14.75 13.99 17.32
CA PHE A 93 15.02 13.29 16.09
C PHE A 93 14.55 14.09 14.88
N ILE A 94 15.18 13.80 13.76
CA ILE A 94 14.83 14.32 12.44
C ILE A 94 14.07 13.22 11.71
N TYR A 95 12.97 13.57 11.08
CA TYR A 95 12.17 12.64 10.30
C TYR A 95 11.64 13.31 9.03
N MET A 96 11.33 12.51 8.04
CA MET A 96 10.58 12.92 6.87
C MET A 96 9.10 12.67 7.14
N PHE A 97 8.28 13.66 6.82
CA PHE A 97 6.84 13.54 6.88
C PHE A 97 6.22 13.87 5.54
N ARG A 98 5.27 13.06 5.09
CA ARG A 98 4.35 13.36 3.99
C ARG A 98 2.94 12.94 4.35
N SER A 99 1.96 13.64 3.78
CA SER A 99 0.54 13.32 3.86
C SER A 99 -0.04 13.07 2.47
N ILE A 100 -1.34 12.82 2.39
CA ILE A 100 -2.01 12.60 1.09
C ILE A 100 -1.96 13.84 0.20
N ASP A 101 -1.96 15.03 0.78
CA ASP A 101 -1.99 16.34 0.13
C ASP A 101 -0.62 17.04 0.10
N ARG A 102 0.41 16.45 0.74
CA ARG A 102 1.75 17.07 0.83
C ARG A 102 2.85 16.06 0.59
N TYR A 103 3.82 16.43 -0.23
CA TYR A 103 5.03 15.65 -0.42
C TYR A 103 5.98 15.76 0.78
N TYR A 104 7.06 15.01 0.78
CA TYR A 104 8.00 14.99 1.89
C TYR A 104 8.58 16.36 2.22
N GLU A 105 8.49 16.68 3.52
CA GLU A 105 9.25 17.75 4.17
C GLU A 105 10.04 17.18 5.33
N ILE A 106 11.13 17.84 5.70
CA ILE A 106 11.94 17.45 6.85
C ILE A 106 11.37 18.12 8.09
N TYR A 107 11.16 17.32 9.11
CA TYR A 107 10.66 17.73 10.42
C TYR A 107 11.63 17.37 11.53
N ARG A 108 11.50 18.04 12.66
CA ARG A 108 12.05 17.59 13.93
C ARG A 108 10.95 17.39 14.97
N ALA A 109 11.15 16.48 15.91
CA ALA A 109 10.34 16.35 17.10
C ALA A 109 11.21 15.95 18.31
N ASP A 110 10.77 16.23 19.53
CA ASP A 110 11.44 15.72 20.73
C ASP A 110 11.42 14.18 20.71
N VAL A 111 12.34 13.54 21.41
CA VAL A 111 12.40 12.06 21.49
C VAL A 111 11.15 11.40 22.09
N SER A 112 10.26 12.19 22.69
CA SER A 112 8.93 11.77 23.13
C SER A 112 7.83 11.93 22.07
N GLY A 113 8.16 12.41 20.85
CA GLY A 113 7.20 12.73 19.79
C GLY A 113 6.53 14.10 19.92
N ARG A 114 6.83 14.87 20.99
CA ARG A 114 6.24 16.19 21.19
C ARG A 114 6.93 17.27 20.34
N ASN A 115 6.22 18.37 20.16
CA ASN A 115 6.72 19.58 19.48
C ASN A 115 7.19 19.32 18.04
N PRO A 116 6.41 18.65 17.19
CA PRO A 116 6.77 18.47 15.78
C PRO A 116 6.85 19.84 15.10
N LYS A 117 7.95 20.09 14.37
CA LYS A 117 8.17 21.34 13.63
C LYS A 117 8.78 21.04 12.26
N PRO A 118 8.25 21.63 11.19
CA PRO A 118 8.89 21.58 9.88
C PRO A 118 10.23 22.33 9.93
N LEU A 119 11.24 21.74 9.31
CA LEU A 119 12.55 22.37 9.07
C LEU A 119 12.70 22.84 7.62
N THR A 120 11.94 22.25 6.70
CA THR A 120 11.90 22.64 5.29
C THR A 120 10.48 22.99 4.87
N ARG A 121 10.38 23.74 3.76
CA ARG A 121 9.13 24.13 3.09
C ARG A 121 9.40 24.30 1.60
N VAL A 122 9.99 23.27 0.99
CA VAL A 122 10.48 23.36 -0.39
C VAL A 122 9.36 23.43 -1.43
N ASN A 123 8.14 22.99 -1.07
CA ASN A 123 7.00 22.93 -1.96
C ASN A 123 5.89 23.96 -1.65
N GLU A 124 6.13 24.93 -0.75
CA GLU A 124 5.07 25.88 -0.31
C GLU A 124 4.50 26.71 -1.47
N GLU A 125 5.33 27.16 -2.42
CA GLU A 125 4.86 27.90 -3.61
C GLU A 125 3.97 27.02 -4.48
N LEU A 126 4.31 25.73 -4.63
CA LEU A 126 3.52 24.77 -5.39
C LEU A 126 2.17 24.54 -4.73
N TYR A 127 2.13 24.36 -3.39
CA TYR A 127 0.90 24.18 -2.64
C TYR A 127 0.00 25.42 -2.63
N ALA A 128 0.60 26.62 -2.67
CA ALA A 128 -0.17 27.86 -2.78
C ALA A 128 -0.77 28.08 -4.18
N ALA A 129 -0.12 27.56 -5.23
CA ALA A 129 -0.54 27.76 -6.62
C ALA A 129 -1.52 26.68 -7.13
N HIS A 130 -1.53 25.49 -6.53
CA HIS A 130 -2.28 24.35 -7.03
C HIS A 130 -3.13 23.69 -5.96
N HIS A 131 -4.20 23.00 -6.40
CA HIS A 131 -5.04 22.19 -5.52
C HIS A 131 -4.43 20.81 -5.34
N PHE A 132 -4.26 20.41 -4.08
CA PHE A 132 -3.89 19.04 -3.69
C PHE A 132 -5.03 18.46 -2.85
N PRO A 133 -5.73 17.45 -3.36
CA PRO A 133 -6.90 16.91 -2.70
C PRO A 133 -6.51 16.07 -1.48
N GLY A 134 -7.36 16.11 -0.44
CA GLY A 134 -7.37 15.11 0.61
C GLY A 134 -8.05 13.82 0.15
N ALA A 135 -8.01 12.80 0.98
CA ALA A 135 -8.77 11.57 0.77
C ALA A 135 -9.66 11.28 1.97
N GLU A 136 -10.82 10.68 1.70
CA GLU A 136 -11.75 10.17 2.70
C GLU A 136 -11.47 8.67 2.90
N ASP A 137 -11.44 8.22 4.16
CA ASP A 137 -11.35 6.79 4.49
C ASP A 137 -12.66 6.09 4.20
N VAL A 138 -12.57 4.93 3.59
CA VAL A 138 -13.70 4.01 3.43
C VAL A 138 -13.29 2.62 3.90
N TRP A 139 -14.16 1.99 4.67
CA TRP A 139 -13.98 0.62 5.12
C TRP A 139 -15.17 -0.21 4.66
N PHE A 140 -14.90 -1.29 3.97
CA PHE A 140 -15.94 -2.13 3.38
C PHE A 140 -15.66 -3.61 3.60
N GLU A 141 -16.68 -4.43 3.37
CA GLU A 141 -16.56 -5.87 3.40
C GLU A 141 -16.11 -6.37 2.03
N GLY A 142 -14.95 -7.01 1.99
CA GLY A 142 -14.40 -7.70 0.84
C GLY A 142 -14.89 -9.15 0.74
N ALA A 143 -14.19 -9.95 -0.04
CA ALA A 143 -14.51 -11.36 -0.21
C ALA A 143 -14.40 -12.11 1.14
N GLU A 144 -15.31 -13.05 1.37
CA GLU A 144 -15.39 -13.86 2.60
C GLU A 144 -15.45 -13.04 3.90
N GLY A 145 -16.02 -11.82 3.85
CA GLY A 145 -16.18 -10.97 5.02
C GLY A 145 -14.92 -10.24 5.49
N ALA A 146 -13.85 -10.24 4.69
CA ALA A 146 -12.63 -9.52 5.03
C ALA A 146 -12.88 -8.02 5.11
N ARG A 147 -12.40 -7.36 6.17
CA ARG A 147 -12.50 -5.91 6.31
C ARG A 147 -11.38 -5.22 5.53
N VAL A 148 -11.74 -4.53 4.46
CA VAL A 148 -10.80 -3.88 3.54
C VAL A 148 -10.82 -2.37 3.72
N HIS A 149 -9.63 -1.75 3.73
CA HIS A 149 -9.45 -0.31 3.83
C HIS A 149 -9.22 0.30 2.44
N GLY A 150 -10.00 1.32 2.12
CA GLY A 150 -9.87 2.10 0.91
C GLY A 150 -9.92 3.59 1.18
N PHE A 151 -9.70 4.36 0.12
CA PHE A 151 -9.61 5.80 0.13
C PHE A 151 -10.32 6.37 -1.09
N VAL A 152 -11.05 7.44 -0.90
CA VAL A 152 -11.72 8.17 -1.98
C VAL A 152 -11.22 9.60 -2.05
N VAL A 153 -10.70 9.99 -3.21
CA VAL A 153 -10.38 11.39 -3.53
C VAL A 153 -11.49 11.95 -4.40
N LYS A 154 -12.06 13.07 -3.99
CA LYS A 154 -13.11 13.77 -4.76
C LYS A 154 -12.52 14.63 -5.87
N PRO A 155 -13.26 14.86 -6.97
CA PRO A 155 -12.86 15.82 -7.99
C PRO A 155 -12.73 17.22 -7.40
N LYS A 156 -11.81 18.01 -7.97
CA LYS A 156 -11.74 19.44 -7.69
C LYS A 156 -13.10 20.09 -8.02
N ASP A 157 -13.52 21.04 -7.20
CA ASP A 157 -14.78 21.75 -7.36
C ASP A 157 -16.00 20.80 -7.43
N TYR A 158 -15.99 19.77 -6.55
CA TYR A 158 -17.03 18.76 -6.45
C TYR A 158 -18.43 19.37 -6.24
N ASP A 159 -19.35 19.01 -7.12
CA ASP A 159 -20.75 19.39 -7.07
C ASP A 159 -21.62 18.11 -7.02
N PRO A 160 -22.37 17.84 -5.94
CA PRO A 160 -23.17 16.62 -5.81
C PRO A 160 -24.30 16.48 -6.84
N ALA A 161 -24.64 17.56 -7.56
CA ALA A 161 -25.65 17.52 -8.62
C ALA A 161 -25.09 17.02 -9.97
N LYS A 162 -23.77 16.89 -10.10
CA LYS A 162 -23.12 16.44 -11.33
C LYS A 162 -22.75 14.97 -11.26
N LYS A 163 -22.47 14.40 -12.45
CA LYS A 163 -21.96 13.03 -12.59
C LYS A 163 -20.48 13.04 -13.00
N TYR A 164 -19.67 12.22 -12.35
CA TYR A 164 -18.23 12.17 -12.50
C TYR A 164 -17.75 10.75 -12.84
N PRO A 165 -16.71 10.61 -13.64
CA PRO A 165 -16.03 9.32 -13.82
C PRO A 165 -15.28 8.91 -12.55
N LEU A 166 -15.06 7.60 -12.40
CA LEU A 166 -14.23 7.01 -11.36
C LEU A 166 -12.96 6.41 -11.97
N MET A 167 -11.80 6.80 -11.42
CA MET A 167 -10.54 6.13 -11.69
C MET A 167 -10.17 5.25 -10.49
N VAL A 168 -10.08 3.95 -10.71
CA VAL A 168 -9.66 2.97 -9.72
C VAL A 168 -8.15 2.75 -9.85
N ARG A 169 -7.38 3.09 -8.81
CA ARG A 169 -5.94 2.90 -8.78
C ARG A 169 -5.58 1.62 -8.04
N ILE A 170 -4.85 0.72 -8.71
CA ILE A 170 -4.43 -0.58 -8.17
C ILE A 170 -2.92 -0.54 -7.93
N HIS A 171 -2.47 -0.86 -6.70
CA HIS A 171 -1.05 -0.85 -6.37
C HIS A 171 -0.32 -2.10 -6.88
N GLY A 172 0.99 -1.97 -6.97
CA GLY A 172 1.90 -3.08 -7.23
C GLY A 172 2.22 -3.91 -5.98
N GLY A 173 3.25 -4.69 -6.04
CA GLY A 173 3.67 -5.62 -5.00
C GLY A 173 3.46 -7.07 -5.47
N PRO A 174 2.49 -7.86 -4.96
CA PRO A 174 1.24 -7.47 -4.29
C PRO A 174 1.39 -6.95 -2.85
N GLN A 175 2.46 -7.31 -2.16
CA GLN A 175 2.70 -6.92 -0.77
C GLN A 175 3.22 -5.48 -0.70
N GLN A 176 2.28 -4.55 -0.74
CA GLN A 176 2.51 -3.11 -0.62
C GLN A 176 1.32 -2.46 0.07
N MET A 177 1.46 -1.24 0.57
CA MET A 177 0.38 -0.48 1.18
C MET A 177 0.15 0.85 0.46
N PHE A 178 -1.08 1.13 0.05
CA PHE A 178 -1.53 2.49 -0.14
C PHE A 178 -1.84 3.14 1.21
N GLY A 179 -1.52 4.42 1.33
CA GLY A 179 -1.78 5.15 2.56
C GLY A 179 -1.86 6.64 2.33
N TYR A 180 -1.77 7.39 3.43
CA TYR A 180 -1.81 8.85 3.43
C TYR A 180 -0.49 9.42 2.91
N ALA A 181 -0.22 9.15 1.65
CA ALA A 181 1.01 9.55 1.00
C ALA A 181 0.71 10.25 -0.31
N PHE A 182 1.25 11.45 -0.48
CA PHE A 182 1.10 12.23 -1.69
C PHE A 182 1.45 11.41 -2.95
N ARG A 183 0.55 11.49 -3.92
CA ARG A 183 0.75 10.96 -5.28
C ARG A 183 0.24 11.99 -6.27
N HIS A 184 1.10 12.42 -7.18
CA HIS A 184 0.76 13.45 -8.17
C HIS A 184 -0.41 13.04 -9.07
N GLU A 185 -0.54 11.72 -9.37
CA GLU A 185 -1.64 11.21 -10.17
C GLU A 185 -3.02 11.46 -9.54
N PHE A 186 -3.12 11.45 -8.20
CA PHE A 186 -4.39 11.73 -7.53
C PHE A 186 -4.82 13.20 -7.71
N ALA A 187 -3.85 14.11 -7.64
CA ALA A 187 -4.10 15.54 -7.89
C ALA A 187 -4.48 15.79 -9.35
N LEU A 188 -3.82 15.11 -10.31
CA LEU A 188 -4.14 15.22 -11.73
C LEU A 188 -5.57 14.73 -12.02
N PHE A 189 -5.93 13.53 -11.62
CA PHE A 189 -7.28 13.00 -11.85
C PHE A 189 -8.35 13.83 -11.14
N SER A 190 -8.10 14.27 -9.90
CA SER A 190 -9.03 15.16 -9.19
C SER A 190 -9.20 16.50 -9.93
N GLY A 191 -8.11 17.06 -10.43
CA GLY A 191 -8.12 18.30 -11.23
C GLY A 191 -8.89 18.19 -12.54
N GLU A 192 -8.84 17.02 -13.18
CA GLU A 192 -9.56 16.69 -14.42
C GLU A 192 -11.01 16.22 -14.16
N GLY A 193 -11.48 16.33 -12.93
CA GLY A 193 -12.87 16.04 -12.59
C GLY A 193 -13.18 14.57 -12.39
N TYR A 194 -12.23 13.75 -11.98
CA TYR A 194 -12.45 12.35 -11.63
C TYR A 194 -12.56 12.17 -10.12
N PHE A 195 -13.42 11.25 -9.68
CA PHE A 195 -13.19 10.55 -8.43
C PHE A 195 -11.99 9.61 -8.60
N VAL A 196 -11.20 9.46 -7.55
CA VAL A 196 -10.16 8.42 -7.50
C VAL A 196 -10.44 7.52 -6.32
N PHE A 197 -10.48 6.21 -6.56
CA PHE A 197 -10.58 5.19 -5.53
C PHE A 197 -9.33 4.31 -5.54
N PHE A 198 -8.80 4.03 -4.37
CA PHE A 198 -7.73 3.06 -4.17
C PHE A 198 -7.93 2.36 -2.84
N CYS A 199 -7.54 1.10 -2.75
CA CYS A 199 -7.71 0.30 -1.55
C CYS A 199 -6.52 -0.64 -1.34
N ASN A 200 -6.50 -1.25 -0.17
CA ASN A 200 -5.54 -2.27 0.23
C ASN A 200 -6.24 -3.63 0.32
N PRO A 201 -6.36 -4.36 -0.80
CA PRO A 201 -6.93 -5.71 -0.80
C PRO A 201 -6.01 -6.69 -0.06
N ARG A 202 -6.47 -7.92 0.20
CA ARG A 202 -5.61 -8.98 0.74
C ARG A 202 -4.32 -9.12 -0.08
N GLY A 203 -3.22 -9.34 0.61
CA GLY A 203 -1.86 -9.21 0.08
C GLY A 203 -1.19 -7.91 0.50
N SER A 204 -1.95 -6.86 0.84
CA SER A 204 -1.36 -5.59 1.26
C SER A 204 -0.70 -5.70 2.63
N THR A 205 0.39 -4.92 2.83
CA THR A 205 1.06 -4.77 4.12
C THR A 205 0.34 -3.76 5.01
N GLY A 206 0.69 -3.71 6.30
CA GLY A 206 0.11 -2.77 7.26
C GLY A 206 -1.21 -3.20 7.91
N TYR A 207 -1.71 -4.40 7.59
CA TYR A 207 -2.98 -4.98 8.10
C TYR A 207 -2.79 -6.32 8.80
N GLY A 208 -1.56 -6.67 9.17
CA GLY A 208 -1.18 -7.94 9.77
C GLY A 208 -0.67 -8.96 8.77
N GLN A 209 0.06 -9.96 9.30
CA GLN A 209 0.72 -10.96 8.45
C GLN A 209 -0.27 -11.88 7.74
N GLU A 210 -1.36 -12.27 8.39
CA GLU A 210 -2.39 -13.11 7.79
C GLU A 210 -3.04 -12.43 6.57
N PHE A 211 -3.31 -11.12 6.68
CA PHE A 211 -3.84 -10.32 5.58
C PHE A 211 -2.84 -10.23 4.42
N THR A 212 -1.56 -10.04 4.73
CA THR A 212 -0.47 -10.01 3.74
C THR A 212 -0.29 -11.36 3.04
N ASP A 213 -0.40 -12.47 3.78
CA ASP A 213 -0.31 -13.85 3.23
C ASP A 213 -1.49 -14.20 2.33
N GLY A 214 -2.62 -13.48 2.44
CA GLY A 214 -3.88 -13.78 1.75
C GLY A 214 -3.87 -13.74 0.23
N VAL A 215 -2.77 -13.29 -0.39
CA VAL A 215 -2.58 -13.28 -1.86
C VAL A 215 -1.86 -14.53 -2.37
N ARG A 216 -1.20 -15.28 -1.48
CA ARG A 216 -0.40 -16.45 -1.88
C ARG A 216 -1.24 -17.50 -2.59
N ALA A 217 -0.81 -17.93 -3.76
CA ALA A 217 -1.51 -18.86 -4.64
C ALA A 217 -2.94 -18.40 -5.07
N ASP A 218 -3.25 -17.10 -4.89
CA ASP A 218 -4.59 -16.54 -5.16
C ASP A 218 -4.53 -15.13 -5.77
N TRP A 219 -3.63 -14.92 -6.72
CA TRP A 219 -3.32 -13.60 -7.26
C TRP A 219 -4.49 -12.89 -7.96
N GLY A 220 -5.37 -13.64 -8.60
CA GLY A 220 -6.54 -13.12 -9.32
C GLY A 220 -7.89 -13.42 -8.64
N GLY A 221 -7.88 -14.07 -7.49
CA GLY A 221 -9.08 -14.43 -6.74
C GLY A 221 -9.48 -13.38 -5.71
N LYS A 222 -9.38 -13.73 -4.43
CA LYS A 222 -9.84 -12.88 -3.31
C LYS A 222 -9.33 -11.44 -3.34
N PRO A 223 -8.05 -11.13 -3.68
CA PRO A 223 -7.60 -9.74 -3.79
C PRO A 223 -8.35 -8.93 -4.85
N VAL A 224 -8.72 -9.56 -5.96
CA VAL A 224 -9.50 -8.90 -7.03
C VAL A 224 -10.97 -8.77 -6.63
N ASP A 225 -11.51 -9.76 -5.94
CA ASP A 225 -12.87 -9.71 -5.39
C ASP A 225 -12.99 -8.62 -4.32
N ASP A 226 -11.98 -8.44 -3.45
CA ASP A 226 -11.88 -7.32 -2.50
C ASP A 226 -11.92 -5.98 -3.24
N LEU A 227 -11.12 -5.84 -4.30
CA LEU A 227 -11.08 -4.63 -5.12
C LEU A 227 -12.45 -4.34 -5.76
N LYS A 228 -13.07 -5.33 -6.41
CA LYS A 228 -14.40 -5.18 -7.02
C LYS A 228 -15.48 -4.86 -5.99
N ALA A 229 -15.44 -5.46 -4.80
CA ALA A 229 -16.34 -5.13 -3.70
C ALA A 229 -16.18 -3.66 -3.27
N GLY A 230 -14.94 -3.17 -3.17
CA GLY A 230 -14.65 -1.76 -2.88
C GLY A 230 -15.19 -0.81 -3.94
N VAL A 231 -15.04 -1.14 -5.22
CA VAL A 231 -15.63 -0.33 -6.30
C VAL A 231 -17.16 -0.26 -6.17
N ARG A 232 -17.83 -1.38 -5.94
CA ARG A 232 -19.28 -1.41 -5.74
C ARG A 232 -19.72 -0.63 -4.52
N HIS A 233 -18.97 -0.73 -3.41
CA HIS A 233 -19.20 0.05 -2.20
C HIS A 233 -19.12 1.55 -2.49
N VAL A 234 -18.06 2.00 -3.16
CA VAL A 234 -17.89 3.43 -3.50
C VAL A 234 -18.99 3.93 -4.46
N LEU A 235 -19.41 3.11 -5.42
CA LEU A 235 -20.53 3.47 -6.29
C LEU A 235 -21.84 3.64 -5.52
N SER A 236 -22.05 2.88 -4.44
CA SER A 236 -23.25 3.03 -3.59
C SER A 236 -23.20 4.24 -2.67
N GLU A 237 -22.02 4.53 -2.09
CA GLU A 237 -21.83 5.62 -1.13
C GLU A 237 -21.70 7.00 -1.81
N TYR A 238 -21.26 7.04 -3.06
CA TYR A 238 -21.03 8.28 -3.81
C TYR A 238 -21.92 8.32 -5.08
N PRO A 239 -23.22 8.65 -4.95
CA PRO A 239 -24.15 8.63 -6.08
C PRO A 239 -23.81 9.63 -7.20
N ALA A 240 -22.91 10.56 -6.97
CA ALA A 240 -22.36 11.44 -7.99
C ALA A 240 -21.40 10.75 -8.97
N ILE A 241 -20.92 9.53 -8.66
CA ILE A 241 -20.13 8.74 -9.61
C ILE A 241 -21.07 8.16 -10.67
N ASP A 242 -20.64 8.20 -11.92
CA ASP A 242 -21.32 7.57 -13.04
C ASP A 242 -20.85 6.12 -13.18
N PRO A 243 -21.70 5.12 -12.90
CA PRO A 243 -21.30 3.72 -12.95
C PRO A 243 -20.92 3.24 -14.37
N ALA A 244 -21.31 3.95 -15.41
CA ALA A 244 -20.92 3.66 -16.80
C ALA A 244 -19.51 4.19 -17.15
N ARG A 245 -18.88 4.97 -16.27
CA ARG A 245 -17.58 5.60 -16.51
C ARG A 245 -16.58 5.25 -15.42
N VAL A 246 -16.41 3.95 -15.15
CA VAL A 246 -15.41 3.43 -14.21
C VAL A 246 -14.21 2.92 -14.99
N GLY A 247 -13.04 3.50 -14.76
CA GLY A 247 -11.78 3.02 -15.31
C GLY A 247 -10.87 2.44 -14.23
N ALA A 248 -9.98 1.51 -14.60
CA ALA A 248 -8.95 0.99 -13.70
C ALA A 248 -7.55 1.15 -14.29
N TRP A 249 -6.62 1.53 -13.42
CA TRP A 249 -5.21 1.67 -13.76
C TRP A 249 -4.31 1.04 -12.70
N GLY A 250 -3.34 0.23 -13.16
CA GLY A 250 -2.37 -0.41 -12.28
C GLY A 250 -1.01 -0.60 -12.93
N GLY A 251 0.02 -0.66 -12.08
CA GLY A 251 1.40 -0.95 -12.49
C GLY A 251 1.93 -2.19 -11.78
N SER A 252 2.86 -2.95 -12.43
CA SER A 252 3.45 -4.16 -11.87
C SER A 252 2.37 -5.19 -11.51
N TYR A 253 2.27 -5.66 -10.26
CA TYR A 253 1.15 -6.49 -9.83
C TYR A 253 -0.21 -5.82 -10.11
N GLY A 254 -0.34 -4.50 -9.90
CA GLY A 254 -1.57 -3.77 -10.27
C GLY A 254 -1.87 -3.83 -11.77
N GLY A 255 -0.83 -3.83 -12.62
CA GLY A 255 -0.95 -4.05 -14.07
C GLY A 255 -1.36 -5.49 -14.41
N TYR A 256 -0.87 -6.47 -13.65
CA TYR A 256 -1.34 -7.85 -13.71
C TYR A 256 -2.82 -7.94 -13.36
N VAL A 257 -3.27 -7.30 -12.27
CA VAL A 257 -4.69 -7.28 -11.88
C VAL A 257 -5.55 -6.65 -12.97
N VAL A 258 -5.09 -5.58 -13.62
CA VAL A 258 -5.79 -5.00 -14.78
C VAL A 258 -5.90 -6.00 -15.93
N ASN A 259 -4.82 -6.72 -16.27
CA ASN A 259 -4.84 -7.77 -17.27
C ASN A 259 -5.75 -8.94 -16.88
N TRP A 260 -5.83 -9.28 -15.59
CA TRP A 260 -6.75 -10.29 -15.05
C TRP A 260 -8.21 -9.85 -15.19
N ILE A 261 -8.51 -8.61 -14.79
CA ILE A 261 -9.85 -8.01 -14.94
C ILE A 261 -10.31 -8.05 -16.40
N GLN A 262 -9.41 -7.84 -17.36
CA GLN A 262 -9.75 -7.89 -18.79
C GLN A 262 -10.44 -9.21 -19.21
N GLY A 263 -10.01 -10.34 -18.62
CA GLY A 263 -10.62 -11.64 -18.84
C GLY A 263 -11.82 -11.96 -17.92
N HIS A 264 -12.12 -11.09 -16.95
CA HIS A 264 -13.09 -11.35 -15.88
C HIS A 264 -13.97 -10.12 -15.58
N ASN A 265 -14.30 -9.34 -16.63
CA ASN A 265 -15.17 -8.16 -16.56
C ASN A 265 -16.55 -8.43 -17.17
N ASP A 266 -17.10 -9.63 -16.97
CA ASP A 266 -18.37 -10.05 -17.56
C ASP A 266 -19.56 -9.24 -17.03
N ASP A 267 -19.44 -8.69 -15.82
CA ASP A 267 -20.40 -7.78 -15.18
C ASP A 267 -20.33 -6.33 -15.72
N GLY A 268 -19.35 -6.04 -16.58
CA GLY A 268 -19.16 -4.72 -17.18
C GLY A 268 -18.81 -3.61 -16.18
N LEU A 269 -18.25 -3.98 -15.01
CA LEU A 269 -17.93 -3.03 -13.94
C LEU A 269 -16.92 -1.95 -14.40
N PHE A 270 -16.00 -2.30 -15.29
CA PHE A 270 -15.00 -1.39 -15.82
C PHE A 270 -15.22 -1.09 -17.30
N ALA A 271 -15.30 0.21 -17.64
CA ALA A 271 -15.48 0.69 -19.02
C ALA A 271 -14.15 0.84 -19.78
N ALA A 272 -13.04 1.04 -19.09
CA ALA A 272 -11.71 1.19 -19.68
C ALA A 272 -10.61 0.73 -18.70
N LEU A 273 -9.49 0.23 -19.24
CA LEU A 273 -8.40 -0.35 -18.48
C LEU A 273 -7.05 0.20 -18.93
N VAL A 274 -6.12 0.40 -17.99
CA VAL A 274 -4.73 0.77 -18.27
C VAL A 274 -3.78 -0.11 -17.49
N ALA A 275 -3.04 -0.98 -18.18
CA ALA A 275 -2.03 -1.85 -17.58
C ALA A 275 -0.62 -1.30 -17.86
N HIS A 276 0.13 -1.00 -16.81
CA HIS A 276 1.54 -0.61 -16.92
C HIS A 276 2.44 -1.74 -16.39
N ALA A 277 3.36 -2.23 -17.24
CA ALA A 277 4.34 -3.26 -16.89
C ALA A 277 3.71 -4.47 -16.15
N GLY A 278 2.50 -4.87 -16.55
CA GLY A 278 1.75 -5.98 -15.96
C GLY A 278 2.03 -7.30 -16.65
N GLY A 279 2.39 -8.33 -15.89
CA GLY A 279 2.55 -9.68 -16.43
C GLY A 279 1.22 -10.28 -16.89
N ALA A 280 1.23 -10.98 -18.02
CA ALA A 280 0.04 -11.65 -18.57
C ALA A 280 0.16 -13.19 -18.56
N ASP A 281 1.36 -13.73 -18.46
CA ASP A 281 1.67 -15.16 -18.48
C ASP A 281 2.66 -15.51 -17.38
N ARG A 282 2.30 -16.44 -16.48
CA ARG A 282 3.16 -16.83 -15.35
C ARG A 282 4.35 -17.68 -15.77
N TRP A 283 4.22 -18.46 -16.86
CA TRP A 283 5.32 -19.23 -17.41
C TRP A 283 6.40 -18.31 -18.00
N ALA A 284 5.97 -17.37 -18.85
CA ALA A 284 6.88 -16.39 -19.44
C ALA A 284 7.51 -15.48 -18.37
N ALA A 285 6.74 -15.04 -17.38
CA ALA A 285 7.23 -14.22 -16.28
C ALA A 285 8.30 -14.94 -15.45
N TYR A 286 8.13 -16.23 -15.19
CA TYR A 286 9.14 -17.04 -14.50
C TYR A 286 10.46 -17.12 -15.28
N GLY A 287 10.38 -17.25 -16.60
CA GLY A 287 11.57 -17.30 -17.47
C GLY A 287 12.28 -15.97 -17.69
N ASN A 288 11.67 -14.84 -17.27
CA ASN A 288 12.19 -13.49 -17.51
C ASN A 288 12.60 -12.75 -16.22
N THR A 289 12.53 -13.38 -15.05
CA THR A 289 12.90 -12.77 -13.78
C THR A 289 14.17 -13.36 -13.21
N GLU A 290 14.97 -12.53 -12.55
CA GLU A 290 16.08 -12.96 -11.68
C GLU A 290 15.61 -13.32 -10.26
N GLU A 291 14.40 -12.90 -9.87
CA GLU A 291 13.82 -13.06 -8.54
C GLU A 291 13.02 -14.37 -8.43
N LEU A 292 13.60 -15.52 -8.76
CA LEU A 292 12.90 -16.81 -8.84
C LEU A 292 12.21 -17.21 -7.53
N TRP A 293 12.80 -16.85 -6.37
CA TRP A 293 12.22 -17.12 -5.06
C TRP A 293 10.82 -16.51 -4.89
N PHE A 294 10.58 -15.34 -5.50
CA PHE A 294 9.29 -14.63 -5.39
C PHE A 294 8.15 -15.40 -6.08
N PRO A 295 8.19 -15.69 -7.41
CA PRO A 295 7.15 -16.49 -8.02
C PRO A 295 7.08 -17.92 -7.47
N GLU A 296 8.15 -18.53 -7.00
CA GLU A 296 8.11 -19.84 -6.37
C GLU A 296 7.32 -19.83 -5.06
N TRP A 297 7.49 -18.79 -4.25
CA TRP A 297 6.69 -18.63 -3.05
C TRP A 297 5.21 -18.36 -3.38
N GLU A 298 4.96 -17.41 -4.29
CA GLU A 298 3.62 -16.95 -4.64
C GLU A 298 2.81 -18.00 -5.38
N MET A 299 3.43 -18.83 -6.24
CA MET A 299 2.76 -19.80 -7.09
C MET A 299 2.96 -21.26 -6.62
N LEU A 300 3.46 -21.46 -5.39
CA LEU A 300 3.71 -22.78 -4.79
C LEU A 300 4.78 -23.60 -5.51
N GLY A 301 5.72 -22.96 -6.17
CA GLY A 301 6.84 -23.57 -6.88
C GLY A 301 7.01 -23.05 -8.30
N PRO A 302 8.06 -23.55 -9.00
CA PRO A 302 8.23 -23.29 -10.44
C PRO A 302 7.03 -23.78 -11.25
N PRO A 303 6.74 -23.18 -12.44
CA PRO A 303 5.56 -23.54 -13.25
C PRO A 303 5.43 -25.03 -13.60
N TRP A 304 6.56 -25.74 -13.78
CA TRP A 304 6.54 -27.20 -14.04
C TRP A 304 6.28 -28.06 -12.80
N VAL A 305 6.35 -27.48 -11.58
CA VAL A 305 5.98 -28.15 -10.32
C VAL A 305 4.51 -27.87 -9.98
N SER A 306 4.04 -26.65 -10.26
CA SER A 306 2.68 -26.18 -9.97
C SER A 306 2.01 -25.64 -11.24
N PRO A 307 1.88 -26.43 -12.32
CA PRO A 307 1.38 -25.94 -13.61
C PRO A 307 -0.06 -25.41 -13.52
N ASP A 308 -0.92 -26.06 -12.74
CA ASP A 308 -2.32 -25.65 -12.57
C ASP A 308 -2.45 -24.26 -11.93
N VAL A 309 -1.54 -23.91 -11.00
CA VAL A 309 -1.51 -22.59 -10.35
C VAL A 309 -0.99 -21.55 -11.34
N ALA A 310 0.09 -21.86 -12.07
CA ALA A 310 0.65 -20.97 -13.07
C ALA A 310 -0.34 -20.69 -14.21
N ASP A 311 -1.01 -21.71 -14.70
CA ASP A 311 -2.02 -21.56 -15.78
C ASP A 311 -3.25 -20.79 -15.28
N ARG A 312 -3.78 -21.14 -14.12
CA ARG A 312 -4.94 -20.46 -13.52
C ARG A 312 -4.72 -18.96 -13.41
N TRP A 313 -3.57 -18.53 -12.92
CA TRP A 313 -3.27 -17.12 -12.69
C TRP A 313 -2.54 -16.44 -13.87
N SER A 314 -2.61 -17.00 -15.07
CA SER A 314 -2.13 -16.39 -16.31
C SER A 314 -3.27 -15.72 -17.07
N PRO A 315 -3.38 -14.36 -17.07
CA PRO A 315 -4.43 -13.63 -17.79
C PRO A 315 -4.57 -14.04 -19.25
N ILE A 316 -3.49 -14.37 -19.93
CA ILE A 316 -3.48 -14.76 -21.35
C ILE A 316 -4.37 -16.00 -21.62
N ARG A 317 -4.58 -16.87 -20.64
CA ARG A 317 -5.46 -18.04 -20.76
C ARG A 317 -6.93 -17.65 -20.97
N TYR A 318 -7.28 -16.44 -20.63
CA TYR A 318 -8.63 -15.87 -20.71
C TYR A 318 -8.77 -14.85 -21.85
N ALA A 319 -7.79 -14.77 -22.77
CA ALA A 319 -7.77 -13.76 -23.84
C ALA A 319 -8.99 -13.83 -24.76
N GLY A 320 -9.64 -14.98 -24.91
CA GLY A 320 -10.89 -15.12 -25.64
C GLY A 320 -12.06 -14.32 -25.07
N SER A 321 -11.98 -13.90 -23.79
CA SER A 321 -12.98 -13.06 -23.10
C SER A 321 -12.64 -11.58 -23.08
N PHE A 322 -11.51 -11.15 -23.65
CA PHE A 322 -11.06 -9.76 -23.66
C PHE A 322 -11.97 -8.90 -24.53
N LYS A 323 -12.66 -7.94 -23.92
CA LYS A 323 -13.62 -7.06 -24.61
C LYS A 323 -13.52 -5.60 -24.21
N THR A 324 -13.00 -5.31 -23.00
CA THR A 324 -12.90 -3.95 -22.47
C THR A 324 -11.77 -3.19 -23.17
N PRO A 325 -11.97 -1.93 -23.62
CA PRO A 325 -10.88 -1.12 -24.16
C PRO A 325 -9.71 -1.03 -23.17
N GLN A 326 -8.50 -1.36 -23.64
CA GLN A 326 -7.32 -1.40 -22.77
C GLN A 326 -6.12 -0.72 -23.42
N LEU A 327 -5.44 0.13 -22.66
CA LEU A 327 -4.12 0.64 -22.97
C LEU A 327 -3.07 -0.19 -22.20
N ILE A 328 -2.08 -0.67 -22.92
CA ILE A 328 -0.92 -1.38 -22.33
C ILE A 328 0.31 -0.51 -22.54
N THR A 329 1.05 -0.26 -21.45
CA THR A 329 2.33 0.44 -21.50
C THR A 329 3.41 -0.41 -20.84
N HIS A 330 4.60 -0.41 -21.41
CA HIS A 330 5.75 -1.17 -20.92
C HIS A 330 7.03 -0.39 -21.20
N GLY A 331 8.03 -0.48 -20.33
CA GLY A 331 9.36 0.08 -20.50
C GLY A 331 10.36 -0.93 -21.07
#